data_ee8804e14d36580a0600d554ffcca796
#
_entry.id   ee8804e14d36580a0600d554ffcca796
#
_cell.length_a   1.000
_cell.length_b   1.000
_cell.length_c   1.000
_cell.angle_alpha   90.00
_cell.angle_beta   90.00
_cell.angle_gamma   90.00
#
_symmetry.space_group_name_H-M   'P 1'
#
loop_
_entity.id
_entity.type
_entity.pdbx_description
1 polymer ?
#
loop_
_entity_poly.entity_id
_entity_poly.type
_entity_poly.pdbx_seq_one_letter_code
_entity_poly.pdbx_strand_id
1 'polypeptide(L)'
;VDLTSASLGFKIINTRGFNSTSPVRSLQLIDGVDNQSPGLNFSLGNFLGAPDLDVKSVEIIAGASSAFFGPGAFNGVINMETKDPYVFPGLSVSTKVGERNLVELGLRWAQVLKNKDGDEFFAYKVTAFQFQAYDWEATNYGPVDGSDVLGSNPGRFDAVNIYGDEYKTEFDYSVPPGLNYRGMGTFYRTGYKEIDLVNYNTNNLKVSLCGQWRLQPEKKYDSPELIYGFNMGQGSTVYQGDNRFSLKNIEFYQHRVELRKKNKWFIRAYRTNENAGDSYDPYATALKLQDSTRNHENWARVYGQYWTDSIASQIE
;
A
#
# COMPACT_ATOMS: atom_id res chain seq x y z
N VAL A 1 -1.67 -19.47 6.51
CA VAL A 1 -1.78 -18.26 5.67
C VAL A 1 -2.71 -17.29 6.38
N ASP A 2 -2.20 -16.11 6.67
CA ASP A 2 -2.94 -15.06 7.37
C ASP A 2 -3.17 -13.90 6.43
N LEU A 3 -4.36 -13.31 6.49
CA LEU A 3 -4.69 -12.10 5.76
C LEU A 3 -4.71 -10.93 6.73
N THR A 4 -3.82 -9.99 6.53
CA THR A 4 -3.77 -8.74 7.28
C THR A 4 -4.36 -7.62 6.44
N SER A 5 -5.37 -6.92 6.97
CA SER A 5 -5.91 -5.72 6.34
C SER A 5 -5.27 -4.48 6.98
N ALA A 6 -4.45 -3.77 6.22
CA ALA A 6 -3.92 -2.48 6.62
C ALA A 6 -4.93 -1.34 6.36
N SER A 7 -5.86 -1.59 5.44
CA SER A 7 -7.01 -0.73 5.09
C SER A 7 -8.01 -1.55 4.26
N LEU A 8 -9.16 -0.97 3.91
CA LEU A 8 -10.13 -1.59 2.98
C LEU A 8 -9.50 -1.86 1.61
N GLY A 9 -8.69 -0.93 1.12
CA GLY A 9 -7.99 -1.02 -0.17
C GLY A 9 -6.67 -1.77 -0.12
N PHE A 10 -6.16 -2.13 1.06
CA PHE A 10 -4.82 -2.67 1.21
C PHE A 10 -4.80 -3.95 2.06
N LYS A 11 -4.81 -5.08 1.39
CA LYS A 11 -4.78 -6.41 2.01
C LYS A 11 -3.46 -7.10 1.71
N ILE A 12 -2.85 -7.66 2.75
CA ILE A 12 -1.55 -8.31 2.70
C ILE A 12 -1.72 -9.78 3.08
N ILE A 13 -1.12 -10.65 2.29
CA ILE A 13 -1.09 -12.09 2.57
C ILE A 13 0.23 -12.41 3.28
N ASN A 14 0.13 -12.93 4.47
CA ASN A 14 1.24 -13.39 5.28
C ASN A 14 1.27 -14.92 5.36
N THR A 15 2.46 -15.51 5.53
CA THR A 15 2.64 -16.95 5.61
C THR A 15 3.50 -17.34 6.81
N ARG A 16 3.18 -18.47 7.46
CA ARG A 16 3.99 -19.12 8.49
C ARG A 16 4.29 -18.25 9.73
N GLY A 17 3.36 -17.37 10.12
CA GLY A 17 3.55 -16.50 11.28
C GLY A 17 4.53 -15.33 11.09
N PHE A 18 5.09 -15.13 9.88
CA PHE A 18 5.87 -13.95 9.55
C PHE A 18 4.92 -12.80 9.19
N ASN A 19 4.14 -12.38 10.16
CA ASN A 19 3.17 -11.31 9.96
C ASN A 19 3.89 -9.97 9.91
N SER A 20 3.67 -9.25 8.84
CA SER A 20 4.19 -7.91 8.64
C SER A 20 3.21 -7.10 7.80
N THR A 21 3.09 -5.84 8.10
CA THR A 21 2.35 -4.87 7.28
C THR A 21 3.16 -4.45 6.05
N SER A 22 4.48 -4.69 6.06
CA SER A 22 5.41 -4.47 4.93
C SER A 22 6.08 -5.79 4.53
N PRO A 23 5.42 -6.64 3.71
CA PRO A 23 5.87 -8.01 3.44
C PRO A 23 7.03 -8.07 2.43
N VAL A 24 8.14 -7.40 2.71
CA VAL A 24 9.34 -7.31 1.84
C VAL A 24 10.03 -8.64 1.56
N ARG A 25 9.68 -9.70 2.30
CA ARG A 25 10.25 -11.05 2.15
C ARG A 25 9.30 -12.05 1.51
N SER A 26 8.15 -11.61 1.04
CA SER A 26 7.15 -12.41 0.36
C SER A 26 7.00 -11.92 -1.06
N LEU A 27 7.27 -12.79 -2.03
CA LEU A 27 7.18 -12.47 -3.44
C LEU A 27 5.77 -12.70 -3.96
N GLN A 28 5.20 -11.72 -4.63
CA GLN A 28 3.94 -11.86 -5.35
C GLN A 28 4.19 -11.80 -6.86
N LEU A 29 3.83 -12.85 -7.56
CA LEU A 29 3.93 -12.93 -9.00
C LEU A 29 2.53 -12.93 -9.65
N ILE A 30 2.39 -12.22 -10.76
CA ILE A 30 1.22 -12.26 -11.63
C ILE A 30 1.66 -12.62 -13.04
N ASP A 31 1.19 -13.74 -13.53
CA ASP A 31 1.66 -14.32 -14.81
C ASP A 31 3.21 -14.41 -14.89
N GLY A 32 3.84 -14.71 -13.74
CA GLY A 32 5.28 -14.84 -13.60
C GLY A 32 6.06 -13.52 -13.59
N VAL A 33 5.40 -12.38 -13.48
CA VAL A 33 6.03 -11.06 -13.33
C VAL A 33 5.89 -10.60 -11.89
N ASP A 34 6.97 -10.05 -11.35
CA ASP A 34 6.99 -9.49 -10.00
C ASP A 34 6.04 -8.31 -9.89
N ASN A 35 5.16 -8.38 -8.89
CA ASN A 35 4.14 -7.35 -8.60
C ASN A 35 4.56 -6.41 -7.46
N GLN A 36 5.86 -6.31 -7.18
CA GLN A 36 6.37 -5.39 -6.18
C GLN A 36 6.37 -3.95 -6.68
N SER A 37 6.08 -3.04 -5.76
CA SER A 37 6.32 -1.61 -5.94
C SER A 37 7.83 -1.34 -5.92
N PRO A 38 8.41 -0.72 -6.96
CA PRO A 38 9.84 -0.40 -6.98
C PRO A 38 10.31 0.49 -5.83
N GLY A 39 9.48 1.44 -5.41
CA GLY A 39 9.80 2.39 -4.33
C GLY A 39 9.68 1.80 -2.93
N LEU A 40 8.69 0.93 -2.71
CA LEU A 40 8.40 0.34 -1.41
C LEU A 40 9.03 -1.04 -1.22
N ASN A 41 9.47 -1.67 -2.31
CA ASN A 41 10.10 -3.00 -2.33
C ASN A 41 9.23 -4.12 -1.71
N PHE A 42 7.91 -3.99 -1.80
CA PHE A 42 6.95 -5.04 -1.47
C PHE A 42 5.69 -4.92 -2.32
N SER A 43 4.89 -5.97 -2.35
CA SER A 43 3.63 -5.98 -3.09
C SER A 43 2.58 -5.12 -2.40
N LEU A 44 1.97 -4.21 -3.13
CA LEU A 44 0.88 -3.35 -2.65
C LEU A 44 -0.48 -4.08 -2.58
N GLY A 45 -0.45 -5.37 -2.29
CA GLY A 45 -1.66 -6.17 -2.15
C GLY A 45 -2.51 -6.14 -3.41
N ASN A 46 -3.77 -5.73 -3.26
CA ASN A 46 -4.69 -5.62 -4.40
C ASN A 46 -4.70 -4.24 -5.07
N PHE A 47 -3.80 -3.35 -4.70
CA PHE A 47 -3.67 -2.02 -5.33
C PHE A 47 -3.10 -2.11 -6.74
N LEU A 48 -2.08 -2.94 -6.93
CA LEU A 48 -1.60 -3.44 -8.21
C LEU A 48 -2.03 -4.90 -8.35
N GLY A 49 -2.21 -5.34 -9.54
CA GLY A 49 -2.43 -6.75 -9.79
C GLY A 49 -3.72 -7.04 -10.52
N ALA A 50 -3.94 -8.32 -10.80
CA ALA A 50 -5.12 -8.77 -11.51
C ALA A 50 -6.37 -8.61 -10.62
N PRO A 51 -7.46 -8.03 -11.13
CA PRO A 51 -8.75 -8.10 -10.46
C PRO A 51 -9.21 -9.56 -10.28
N ASP A 52 -9.92 -9.85 -9.19
CA ASP A 52 -10.45 -11.18 -8.89
C ASP A 52 -11.17 -11.82 -10.10
N LEU A 53 -11.86 -10.99 -10.86
CA LEU A 53 -12.59 -11.37 -12.06
C LEU A 53 -11.71 -12.02 -13.14
N ASP A 54 -10.44 -11.62 -13.23
CA ASP A 54 -9.47 -12.14 -14.21
C ASP A 54 -8.53 -13.20 -13.63
N VAL A 55 -8.58 -13.47 -12.33
CA VAL A 55 -7.76 -14.51 -11.70
C VAL A 55 -8.32 -15.88 -12.04
N LYS A 56 -7.46 -16.77 -12.53
CA LYS A 56 -7.74 -18.19 -12.80
C LYS A 56 -7.37 -19.05 -11.61
N SER A 57 -6.17 -18.87 -11.09
CA SER A 57 -5.64 -19.67 -9.98
C SER A 57 -4.65 -18.86 -9.16
N VAL A 58 -4.57 -19.18 -7.87
CA VAL A 58 -3.56 -18.67 -6.95
C VAL A 58 -2.86 -19.85 -6.32
N GLU A 59 -1.56 -19.92 -6.50
CA GLU A 59 -0.70 -20.89 -5.86
C GLU A 59 0.11 -20.21 -4.75
N ILE A 60 0.08 -20.77 -3.56
CA ILE A 60 0.84 -20.27 -2.41
C ILE A 60 1.94 -21.27 -2.08
N ILE A 61 3.18 -20.88 -2.34
CA ILE A 61 4.37 -21.66 -2.03
C ILE A 61 4.92 -21.15 -0.70
N ALA A 62 4.66 -21.85 0.39
CA ALA A 62 5.07 -21.45 1.71
C ALA A 62 6.52 -21.86 1.99
N GLY A 63 7.31 -20.90 2.48
CA GLY A 63 8.70 -21.11 2.86
C GLY A 63 9.71 -20.58 1.86
N ALA A 64 10.99 -20.80 2.17
CA ALA A 64 12.08 -20.30 1.36
C ALA A 64 12.09 -20.95 -0.03
N SER A 65 11.88 -20.14 -1.06
CA SER A 65 11.83 -20.53 -2.47
C SER A 65 12.79 -19.72 -3.33
N SER A 66 13.76 -19.07 -2.70
CA SER A 66 14.70 -18.15 -3.34
C SER A 66 15.55 -18.79 -4.43
N ALA A 67 15.79 -20.09 -4.35
CA ALA A 67 16.54 -20.83 -5.39
C ALA A 67 15.82 -20.83 -6.76
N PHE A 68 14.49 -20.74 -6.76
CA PHE A 68 13.66 -20.73 -7.98
C PHE A 68 13.15 -19.34 -8.36
N PHE A 69 12.88 -18.49 -7.36
CA PHE A 69 12.17 -17.24 -7.56
C PHE A 69 12.98 -15.98 -7.21
N GLY A 70 14.21 -16.16 -6.71
CA GLY A 70 15.09 -15.04 -6.34
C GLY A 70 14.97 -14.56 -4.89
N PRO A 71 15.70 -13.51 -4.50
CA PRO A 71 15.92 -13.13 -3.10
C PRO A 71 14.65 -12.70 -2.35
N GLY A 72 13.64 -12.16 -3.04
CA GLY A 72 12.36 -11.76 -2.44
C GLY A 72 11.50 -12.92 -1.92
N ALA A 73 11.79 -14.17 -2.32
CA ALA A 73 11.01 -15.36 -1.98
C ALA A 73 11.45 -16.06 -0.69
N PHE A 74 11.81 -15.31 0.35
CA PHE A 74 12.30 -15.88 1.62
C PHE A 74 11.17 -16.48 2.48
N ASN A 75 10.07 -15.75 2.64
CA ASN A 75 8.91 -16.23 3.42
C ASN A 75 7.93 -17.05 2.59
N GLY A 76 7.97 -16.91 1.27
CA GLY A 76 7.11 -17.63 0.35
C GLY A 76 6.85 -16.87 -0.94
N VAL A 77 6.11 -17.51 -1.83
CA VAL A 77 5.69 -16.96 -3.11
C VAL A 77 4.18 -17.10 -3.24
N ILE A 78 3.54 -16.03 -3.67
CA ILE A 78 2.14 -16.01 -4.10
C ILE A 78 2.17 -15.87 -5.61
N ASN A 79 1.86 -16.94 -6.33
CA ASN A 79 1.86 -16.97 -7.78
C ASN A 79 0.41 -16.97 -8.29
N MET A 80 0.02 -15.90 -8.96
CA MET A 80 -1.31 -15.73 -9.55
C MET A 80 -1.24 -15.93 -11.06
N GLU A 81 -2.12 -16.74 -11.59
CA GLU A 81 -2.34 -16.87 -13.03
C GLU A 81 -3.64 -16.18 -13.43
N THR A 82 -3.58 -15.36 -14.46
CA THR A 82 -4.76 -14.73 -15.02
C THR A 82 -5.45 -15.64 -16.06
N LYS A 83 -6.73 -15.39 -16.33
CA LYS A 83 -7.52 -16.14 -17.32
C LYS A 83 -6.93 -15.96 -18.72
N ASP A 84 -6.56 -17.06 -19.35
CA ASP A 84 -6.06 -17.09 -20.74
C ASP A 84 -7.22 -16.72 -21.70
N PRO A 85 -7.05 -15.70 -22.57
CA PRO A 85 -8.10 -15.27 -23.48
C PRO A 85 -8.50 -16.31 -24.52
N TYR A 86 -7.62 -17.25 -24.88
CA TYR A 86 -7.99 -18.37 -25.76
C TYR A 86 -8.92 -19.38 -25.09
N VAL A 87 -8.83 -19.50 -23.77
CA VAL A 87 -9.60 -20.50 -22.99
C VAL A 87 -10.87 -19.89 -22.39
N PHE A 88 -10.81 -18.63 -22.04
CA PHE A 88 -11.90 -17.90 -21.38
C PHE A 88 -12.33 -16.66 -22.20
N PRO A 89 -12.84 -16.82 -23.41
CA PRO A 89 -13.40 -15.71 -24.19
C PRO A 89 -14.73 -15.25 -23.58
N GLY A 90 -15.16 -14.05 -23.98
CA GLY A 90 -16.46 -13.47 -23.61
C GLY A 90 -16.37 -12.36 -22.59
N LEU A 91 -17.55 -11.88 -22.17
CA LEU A 91 -17.72 -10.78 -21.21
C LEU A 91 -17.99 -11.35 -19.82
N SER A 92 -17.34 -10.76 -18.82
CA SER A 92 -17.63 -10.97 -17.41
C SER A 92 -17.75 -9.63 -16.72
N VAL A 93 -18.73 -9.50 -15.84
CA VAL A 93 -18.99 -8.29 -15.04
C VAL A 93 -19.16 -8.70 -13.59
N SER A 94 -18.63 -7.93 -12.67
CA SER A 94 -18.83 -8.09 -11.23
C SER A 94 -19.16 -6.75 -10.60
N THR A 95 -20.03 -6.77 -9.61
CA THR A 95 -20.39 -5.61 -8.80
C THR A 95 -20.47 -6.06 -7.36
N LYS A 96 -19.81 -5.31 -6.45
CA LYS A 96 -19.96 -5.49 -5.00
C LYS A 96 -20.30 -4.15 -4.38
N VAL A 97 -21.17 -4.16 -3.40
CA VAL A 97 -21.51 -3.02 -2.56
C VAL A 97 -21.45 -3.43 -1.10
N GLY A 98 -21.12 -2.51 -0.24
CA GLY A 98 -20.95 -2.81 1.18
C GLY A 98 -21.07 -1.56 2.05
N GLU A 99 -20.80 -1.75 3.33
CA GLU A 99 -20.73 -0.68 4.30
C GLU A 99 -19.63 0.33 3.94
N ARG A 100 -19.68 1.51 4.55
CA ARG A 100 -18.72 2.61 4.37
C ARG A 100 -18.59 3.08 2.92
N ASN A 101 -19.72 3.15 2.22
CA ASN A 101 -19.81 3.56 0.82
C ASN A 101 -18.96 2.68 -0.13
N LEU A 102 -18.73 1.43 0.24
CA LEU A 102 -17.96 0.52 -0.59
C LEU A 102 -18.73 0.19 -1.87
N VAL A 103 -18.09 0.48 -2.98
CA VAL A 103 -18.52 0.08 -4.33
C VAL A 103 -17.33 -0.48 -5.08
N GLU A 104 -17.52 -1.66 -5.65
CA GLU A 104 -16.53 -2.33 -6.50
C GLU A 104 -17.20 -2.72 -7.81
N LEU A 105 -16.60 -2.32 -8.91
CA LEU A 105 -17.03 -2.64 -10.26
C LEU A 105 -15.88 -3.33 -10.99
N GLY A 106 -16.17 -4.46 -11.62
CA GLY A 106 -15.21 -5.19 -12.44
C GLY A 106 -15.80 -5.53 -13.80
N LEU A 107 -15.01 -5.36 -14.84
CA LEU A 107 -15.34 -5.74 -16.21
C LEU A 107 -14.15 -6.48 -16.82
N ARG A 108 -14.41 -7.59 -17.47
CA ARG A 108 -13.45 -8.32 -18.27
C ARG A 108 -14.08 -8.72 -19.60
N TRP A 109 -13.40 -8.41 -20.69
CA TRP A 109 -13.78 -8.85 -22.02
C TRP A 109 -12.59 -9.50 -22.71
N ALA A 110 -12.83 -10.65 -23.32
CA ALA A 110 -11.83 -11.37 -24.08
C ALA A 110 -12.43 -11.92 -25.38
N GLN A 111 -11.63 -11.90 -26.44
CA GLN A 111 -12.03 -12.38 -27.76
C GLN A 111 -10.90 -13.12 -28.43
N VAL A 112 -11.27 -14.12 -29.24
CA VAL A 112 -10.36 -14.90 -30.08
C VAL A 112 -10.67 -14.59 -31.54
N LEU A 113 -9.65 -14.28 -32.29
CA LEU A 113 -9.74 -14.06 -33.74
C LEU A 113 -9.19 -15.26 -34.49
N LYS A 114 -9.85 -15.61 -35.60
CA LYS A 114 -9.50 -16.73 -36.46
C LYS A 114 -9.03 -16.21 -37.83
N ASN A 115 -8.08 -16.92 -38.43
CA ASN A 115 -7.67 -16.69 -39.79
C ASN A 115 -8.72 -17.23 -40.82
N LYS A 116 -8.43 -17.12 -42.11
CA LYS A 116 -9.33 -17.60 -43.16
C LYS A 116 -9.51 -19.13 -43.15
N ASP A 117 -8.56 -19.84 -42.60
CA ASP A 117 -8.55 -21.31 -42.51
C ASP A 117 -9.27 -21.79 -41.23
N GLY A 118 -9.75 -20.86 -40.38
CA GLY A 118 -10.45 -21.15 -39.15
C GLY A 118 -9.53 -21.34 -37.93
N ASP A 119 -8.22 -21.18 -38.10
CA ASP A 119 -7.26 -21.31 -37.00
C ASP A 119 -7.22 -20.06 -36.13
N GLU A 120 -7.12 -20.26 -34.84
CA GLU A 120 -7.05 -19.20 -33.83
C GLU A 120 -5.63 -18.61 -33.79
N PHE A 121 -5.43 -17.42 -34.36
CA PHE A 121 -4.12 -16.81 -34.48
C PHE A 121 -3.85 -15.71 -33.45
N PHE A 122 -4.90 -15.04 -32.97
CA PHE A 122 -4.78 -13.94 -32.02
C PHE A 122 -5.91 -13.98 -31.01
N ALA A 123 -5.57 -13.77 -29.76
CA ALA A 123 -6.57 -13.54 -28.70
C ALA A 123 -6.17 -12.31 -27.89
N TYR A 124 -7.14 -11.57 -27.40
CA TYR A 124 -6.91 -10.44 -26.51
C TYR A 124 -7.91 -10.41 -25.37
N LYS A 125 -7.51 -9.77 -24.31
CA LYS A 125 -8.39 -9.42 -23.19
C LYS A 125 -8.15 -8.00 -22.70
N VAL A 126 -9.23 -7.38 -22.24
CA VAL A 126 -9.26 -6.09 -21.56
C VAL A 126 -9.94 -6.30 -20.23
N THR A 127 -9.36 -5.79 -19.17
CA THR A 127 -9.95 -5.83 -17.83
C THR A 127 -9.92 -4.42 -17.25
N ALA A 128 -11.04 -3.98 -16.69
CA ALA A 128 -11.16 -2.74 -15.95
C ALA A 128 -11.74 -3.04 -14.57
N PHE A 129 -11.23 -2.37 -13.56
CA PHE A 129 -11.67 -2.53 -12.18
C PHE A 129 -11.63 -1.18 -11.48
N GLN A 130 -12.73 -0.84 -10.82
CA GLN A 130 -12.87 0.35 -9.99
C GLN A 130 -13.31 -0.06 -8.60
N PHE A 131 -12.64 0.48 -7.60
CA PHE A 131 -12.98 0.34 -6.19
C PHE A 131 -13.03 1.73 -5.55
N GLN A 132 -14.00 1.95 -4.68
CA GLN A 132 -14.04 3.09 -3.79
C GLN A 132 -14.70 2.70 -2.46
N ALA A 133 -14.25 3.33 -1.38
CA ALA A 133 -14.83 3.18 -0.05
C ALA A 133 -14.37 4.33 0.86
N TYR A 134 -14.99 4.44 2.02
CA TYR A 134 -14.51 5.28 3.13
C TYR A 134 -13.87 4.37 4.17
N ASP A 135 -12.57 4.52 4.38
CA ASP A 135 -11.78 3.66 5.28
C ASP A 135 -12.04 3.98 6.77
N TRP A 136 -11.51 3.15 7.65
CA TRP A 136 -11.64 3.35 9.09
C TRP A 136 -10.76 4.49 9.58
N GLU A 137 -11.38 5.44 10.25
CA GLU A 137 -10.69 6.50 10.95
C GLU A 137 -9.90 5.97 12.15
N ALA A 138 -8.68 6.44 12.31
CA ALA A 138 -7.88 6.13 13.47
C ALA A 138 -8.22 7.11 14.60
N THR A 139 -8.90 6.60 15.62
CA THR A 139 -9.44 7.41 16.74
C THR A 139 -9.01 6.87 18.11
N ASN A 140 -7.93 6.10 18.16
CA ASN A 140 -7.37 5.66 19.44
C ASN A 140 -6.51 6.78 20.04
N TYR A 141 -7.07 7.51 20.99
CA TYR A 141 -6.37 8.56 21.73
C TYR A 141 -5.90 8.08 23.11
N GLY A 142 -5.86 6.77 23.32
CA GLY A 142 -5.22 6.15 24.48
C GLY A 142 -3.69 6.25 24.39
N PRO A 143 -3.00 6.03 25.53
CA PRO A 143 -1.54 6.11 25.56
C PRO A 143 -0.89 5.02 24.70
N VAL A 144 0.27 5.36 24.11
CA VAL A 144 1.16 4.36 23.54
C VAL A 144 1.83 3.52 24.64
N ASP A 145 2.39 2.37 24.29
CA ASP A 145 3.16 1.55 25.22
C ASP A 145 4.34 2.34 25.80
N GLY A 146 4.38 2.46 27.13
CA GLY A 146 5.38 3.22 27.86
C GLY A 146 5.07 4.70 28.06
N SER A 147 3.88 5.18 27.70
CA SER A 147 3.38 6.46 28.19
C SER A 147 2.89 6.29 29.63
N ASP A 148 3.58 6.88 30.59
CA ASP A 148 3.32 6.71 32.03
C ASP A 148 2.28 7.67 32.58
N VAL A 149 1.68 8.52 31.76
CA VAL A 149 0.91 9.67 32.18
C VAL A 149 -0.54 9.57 31.70
N LEU A 150 -1.47 9.96 32.58
CA LEU A 150 -2.89 10.03 32.22
C LEU A 150 -3.12 11.16 31.19
N GLY A 151 -4.05 10.94 30.26
CA GLY A 151 -4.38 11.93 29.22
C GLY A 151 -4.88 13.29 29.74
N SER A 152 -5.19 13.41 31.03
CA SER A 152 -5.48 14.69 31.69
C SER A 152 -4.25 15.53 32.01
N ASN A 153 -3.05 14.93 31.93
CA ASN A 153 -1.78 15.62 32.13
C ASN A 153 -1.09 15.81 30.77
N PRO A 154 -1.02 17.03 30.22
CA PRO A 154 -0.41 17.28 28.93
C PRO A 154 1.11 17.04 28.88
N GLY A 155 1.77 16.99 30.03
CA GLY A 155 3.19 16.67 30.09
C GLY A 155 3.40 15.16 30.02
N ARG A 156 4.11 14.68 29.00
CA ARG A 156 4.51 13.28 28.81
C ARG A 156 3.42 12.30 28.39
N PHE A 157 2.25 12.77 28.00
CA PHE A 157 1.22 11.92 27.42
C PHE A 157 1.43 11.83 25.89
N ASP A 158 1.65 10.63 25.41
CA ASP A 158 1.85 10.29 24.01
C ASP A 158 0.70 9.37 23.59
N ALA A 159 -0.07 9.78 22.62
CA ALA A 159 -1.29 9.09 22.19
C ALA A 159 -1.11 8.37 20.85
N VAL A 160 -1.73 7.21 20.69
CA VAL A 160 -1.56 6.33 19.54
C VAL A 160 -1.89 7.01 18.20
N ASN A 161 -2.98 7.79 18.13
CA ASN A 161 -3.41 8.46 16.91
C ASN A 161 -3.44 10.00 17.03
N ILE A 162 -2.47 10.53 17.78
CA ILE A 162 -2.09 11.94 17.80
C ILE A 162 -0.61 12.00 17.47
N TYR A 163 -0.20 12.90 16.58
CA TYR A 163 1.16 13.02 16.11
C TYR A 163 1.74 14.40 16.44
N GLY A 164 2.98 14.43 16.89
CA GLY A 164 3.66 15.63 17.34
C GLY A 164 3.55 15.89 18.85
N ASP A 165 3.01 14.94 19.61
CA ASP A 165 2.94 14.94 21.08
C ASP A 165 3.92 13.93 21.74
N GLU A 166 4.85 13.38 20.98
CA GLU A 166 5.78 12.33 21.41
C GLU A 166 6.71 12.82 22.50
N TYR A 167 6.59 12.22 23.68
CA TYR A 167 7.36 12.65 24.86
C TYR A 167 8.80 12.13 24.92
N LYS A 168 9.15 11.15 24.12
CA LYS A 168 10.50 10.55 24.06
C LYS A 168 11.39 11.18 22.98
N THR A 169 10.98 12.28 22.40
CA THR A 169 11.72 12.94 21.35
C THR A 169 12.74 13.94 21.91
N GLU A 170 13.64 14.39 21.07
CA GLU A 170 14.58 15.47 21.33
C GLU A 170 13.91 16.84 21.57
N PHE A 171 12.58 16.90 21.48
CA PHE A 171 11.78 18.12 21.66
C PHE A 171 11.35 18.36 23.10
N ASP A 172 11.87 17.62 24.06
CA ASP A 172 11.65 17.88 25.48
C ASP A 172 12.53 19.03 25.97
N TYR A 173 11.96 20.21 26.03
CA TYR A 173 12.61 21.42 26.54
C TYR A 173 12.24 21.75 27.97
N SER A 174 11.77 20.77 28.73
CA SER A 174 11.33 20.96 30.13
C SER A 174 12.42 21.50 31.05
N VAL A 175 13.66 21.18 30.72
CA VAL A 175 14.83 21.67 31.49
C VAL A 175 15.94 22.15 30.52
N PRO A 176 15.75 23.28 29.82
CA PRO A 176 16.81 23.85 29.01
C PRO A 176 18.05 24.13 29.88
N PRO A 177 19.29 23.94 29.38
CA PRO A 177 20.48 24.27 30.11
C PRO A 177 20.49 25.73 30.58
N GLY A 178 20.56 25.94 31.90
CA GLY A 178 20.64 27.28 32.49
C GLY A 178 19.29 27.98 32.74
N LEU A 179 18.16 27.35 32.45
CA LEU A 179 16.81 27.89 32.76
C LEU A 179 16.19 27.02 33.87
N ASN A 180 15.77 27.69 34.96
CA ASN A 180 15.09 27.03 36.09
C ASN A 180 13.67 27.61 36.18
N TYR A 181 12.71 26.89 35.61
CA TYR A 181 11.30 27.27 35.66
C TYR A 181 10.64 26.60 36.87
N ARG A 182 10.43 27.37 37.95
CA ARG A 182 9.85 26.86 39.19
C ARG A 182 8.52 26.17 38.95
N GLY A 183 8.43 24.87 39.30
CA GLY A 183 7.19 24.07 39.24
C GLY A 183 6.72 23.66 37.83
N MET A 184 7.45 24.03 36.75
CA MET A 184 7.03 23.73 35.40
C MET A 184 7.07 22.24 35.07
N GLY A 185 8.15 21.55 35.46
CA GLY A 185 8.34 20.16 35.08
C GLY A 185 8.54 19.94 33.57
N THR A 186 8.35 18.72 33.14
CA THR A 186 8.40 18.33 31.73
C THR A 186 7.11 18.73 31.01
N PHE A 187 7.25 19.30 29.81
CA PHE A 187 6.09 19.69 28.99
C PHE A 187 6.35 19.41 27.51
N TYR A 188 5.28 19.22 26.77
CA TYR A 188 5.30 18.89 25.35
C TYR A 188 4.28 19.73 24.60
N ARG A 189 4.47 19.78 23.26
CA ARG A 189 3.49 20.43 22.39
C ARG A 189 2.29 19.50 22.22
N THR A 190 1.11 20.10 22.07
CA THR A 190 -0.08 19.37 21.64
C THR A 190 0.08 18.93 20.21
N GLY A 191 -0.16 17.64 19.95
CA GLY A 191 -0.12 17.06 18.63
C GLY A 191 -1.40 17.28 17.83
N TYR A 192 -1.41 16.74 16.63
CA TYR A 192 -2.54 16.76 15.71
C TYR A 192 -3.19 15.38 15.65
N LYS A 193 -4.51 15.32 15.72
CA LYS A 193 -5.25 14.06 15.53
C LYS A 193 -5.07 13.56 14.10
N GLU A 194 -4.94 12.24 13.92
CA GLU A 194 -4.79 11.65 12.59
C GLU A 194 -5.95 12.01 11.67
N ILE A 195 -7.17 12.08 12.19
CA ILE A 195 -8.37 12.43 11.41
C ILE A 195 -8.33 13.83 10.79
N ASP A 196 -7.53 14.75 11.36
CA ASP A 196 -7.34 16.10 10.84
C ASP A 196 -6.23 16.17 9.79
N LEU A 197 -5.40 15.12 9.69
CA LEU A 197 -4.24 15.04 8.80
C LEU A 197 -4.46 14.14 7.59
N VAL A 198 -5.37 13.16 7.66
CA VAL A 198 -5.53 12.09 6.69
C VAL A 198 -6.90 12.11 6.04
N ASN A 199 -6.94 11.90 4.72
CA ASN A 199 -8.18 11.67 4.00
C ASN A 199 -8.43 10.15 3.87
N TYR A 200 -9.50 9.65 4.47
CA TYR A 200 -9.87 8.23 4.48
C TYR A 200 -10.67 7.78 3.26
N ASN A 201 -10.90 8.64 2.28
CA ASN A 201 -11.48 8.21 1.01
C ASN A 201 -10.47 7.33 0.26
N THR A 202 -10.77 6.05 0.16
CA THR A 202 -9.94 5.10 -0.58
C THR A 202 -10.54 4.83 -1.95
N ASN A 203 -9.70 4.80 -2.97
CA ASN A 203 -10.09 4.47 -4.33
C ASN A 203 -8.98 3.71 -5.03
N ASN A 204 -9.35 2.87 -5.99
CA ASN A 204 -8.41 2.16 -6.82
C ASN A 204 -9.01 1.91 -8.21
N LEU A 205 -8.31 2.34 -9.25
CA LEU A 205 -8.59 2.03 -10.64
C LEU A 205 -7.50 1.12 -11.18
N LYS A 206 -7.88 -0.01 -11.79
CA LYS A 206 -6.96 -0.88 -12.51
C LYS A 206 -7.45 -1.09 -13.93
N VAL A 207 -6.51 -1.09 -14.86
CA VAL A 207 -6.75 -1.45 -16.26
C VAL A 207 -5.67 -2.41 -16.68
N SER A 208 -6.08 -3.53 -17.30
CA SER A 208 -5.15 -4.51 -17.86
C SER A 208 -5.51 -4.80 -19.31
N LEU A 209 -4.48 -4.89 -20.14
CA LEU A 209 -4.57 -5.28 -21.54
C LEU A 209 -3.64 -6.47 -21.78
N CYS A 210 -4.08 -7.47 -22.50
CA CYS A 210 -3.24 -8.57 -22.91
C CYS A 210 -3.57 -8.98 -24.34
N GLY A 211 -2.54 -9.09 -25.16
CA GLY A 211 -2.64 -9.66 -26.51
C GLY A 211 -1.73 -10.88 -26.61
N GLN A 212 -2.23 -11.96 -27.23
CA GLN A 212 -1.50 -13.21 -27.41
C GLN A 212 -1.61 -13.63 -28.88
N TRP A 213 -0.46 -13.76 -29.54
CA TRP A 213 -0.34 -14.20 -30.92
C TRP A 213 0.25 -15.60 -30.99
N ARG A 214 -0.44 -16.53 -31.67
CA ARG A 214 0.10 -17.83 -32.05
C ARG A 214 0.88 -17.67 -33.34
N LEU A 215 2.19 -17.95 -33.32
CA LEU A 215 3.05 -17.78 -34.48
C LEU A 215 2.85 -18.89 -35.51
N GLN A 216 2.30 -20.02 -35.08
CA GLN A 216 1.94 -21.19 -35.92
C GLN A 216 0.55 -21.66 -35.52
N PRO A 217 -0.51 -20.90 -35.92
CA PRO A 217 -1.87 -21.13 -35.40
C PRO A 217 -2.42 -22.52 -35.72
N GLU A 218 -2.01 -23.12 -36.82
CA GLU A 218 -2.36 -24.49 -37.19
C GLU A 218 -1.92 -25.55 -36.17
N LYS A 219 -0.89 -25.25 -35.35
CA LYS A 219 -0.40 -26.13 -34.28
C LYS A 219 -1.15 -25.94 -32.96
N LYS A 220 -2.10 -25.03 -32.92
CA LYS A 220 -2.93 -24.72 -31.75
C LYS A 220 -2.10 -24.57 -30.47
N TYR A 221 -2.26 -25.44 -29.50
CA TYR A 221 -1.58 -25.38 -28.20
C TYR A 221 -0.06 -25.67 -28.25
N ASP A 222 0.46 -26.26 -29.31
CA ASP A 222 1.92 -26.47 -29.50
C ASP A 222 2.56 -25.32 -30.31
N SER A 223 1.79 -24.29 -30.66
CA SER A 223 2.31 -23.09 -31.31
C SER A 223 3.20 -22.30 -30.32
N PRO A 224 4.32 -21.74 -30.79
CA PRO A 224 4.96 -20.63 -30.07
C PRO A 224 4.01 -19.44 -30.01
N GLU A 225 4.01 -18.72 -28.89
CA GLU A 225 3.13 -17.58 -28.63
C GLU A 225 3.97 -16.34 -28.29
N LEU A 226 3.64 -15.22 -28.92
CA LEU A 226 4.11 -13.89 -28.52
C LEU A 226 3.01 -13.23 -27.67
N ILE A 227 3.35 -12.80 -26.47
CA ILE A 227 2.42 -12.18 -25.54
C ILE A 227 2.90 -10.77 -25.21
N TYR A 228 1.99 -9.82 -25.30
CA TYR A 228 2.17 -8.49 -24.74
C TYR A 228 1.13 -8.25 -23.66
N GLY A 229 1.58 -7.81 -22.49
CA GLY A 229 0.75 -7.43 -21.37
C GLY A 229 1.03 -6.00 -20.91
N PHE A 230 -0.01 -5.29 -20.56
CA PHE A 230 0.04 -3.97 -19.94
C PHE A 230 -0.88 -3.97 -18.74
N ASN A 231 -0.36 -3.52 -17.60
CA ASN A 231 -1.15 -3.30 -16.38
C ASN A 231 -0.92 -1.87 -15.90
N MET A 232 -2.01 -1.23 -15.51
CA MET A 232 -2.04 0.07 -14.86
C MET A 232 -2.82 -0.05 -13.56
N GLY A 233 -2.29 0.56 -12.50
CA GLY A 233 -2.99 0.76 -11.23
C GLY A 233 -2.83 2.19 -10.77
N GLN A 234 -3.92 2.81 -10.32
CA GLN A 234 -3.91 4.18 -9.78
C GLN A 234 -4.87 4.27 -8.61
N GLY A 235 -4.54 5.07 -7.60
CA GLY A 235 -5.49 5.40 -6.54
C GLY A 235 -4.89 5.98 -5.28
N SER A 236 -5.72 5.96 -4.23
CA SER A 236 -5.40 6.49 -2.91
C SER A 236 -5.91 5.55 -1.83
N THR A 237 -5.14 5.41 -0.76
CA THR A 237 -5.52 4.62 0.42
C THR A 237 -4.69 5.03 1.61
N VAL A 238 -5.16 4.68 2.81
CA VAL A 238 -4.34 4.73 4.01
C VAL A 238 -3.61 3.39 4.14
N TYR A 239 -2.35 3.44 4.52
CA TYR A 239 -1.53 2.26 4.73
C TYR A 239 -0.91 2.28 6.13
N GLN A 240 -1.01 1.17 6.84
CA GLN A 240 -0.33 0.97 8.12
C GLN A 240 0.95 0.18 7.89
N GLY A 241 2.08 0.88 7.88
CA GLY A 241 3.42 0.31 7.97
C GLY A 241 3.93 0.34 9.40
N ASP A 242 5.20 0.68 9.59
CA ASP A 242 5.76 1.01 10.91
C ASP A 242 5.10 2.31 11.45
N ASN A 243 4.85 3.26 10.54
CA ASN A 243 3.98 4.41 10.74
C ASN A 243 2.72 4.30 9.87
N ARG A 244 1.75 5.19 10.08
CA ARG A 244 0.67 5.42 9.12
C ARG A 244 1.21 6.22 7.93
N PHE A 245 0.79 5.83 6.73
CA PHE A 245 1.07 6.55 5.50
C PHE A 245 -0.23 6.84 4.76
N SER A 246 -0.35 8.04 4.24
CA SER A 246 -1.37 8.39 3.27
C SER A 246 -0.78 8.20 1.88
N LEU A 247 -1.13 7.10 1.22
CA LEU A 247 -0.81 6.88 -0.18
C LEU A 247 -1.85 7.60 -1.02
N LYS A 248 -1.43 8.65 -1.75
CA LYS A 248 -2.34 9.53 -2.45
C LYS A 248 -1.94 9.69 -3.90
N ASN A 249 -2.89 9.40 -4.80
CA ASN A 249 -2.70 9.49 -6.25
C ASN A 249 -1.48 8.71 -6.75
N ILE A 250 -1.21 7.55 -6.14
CA ILE A 250 -0.11 6.69 -6.60
C ILE A 250 -0.48 6.06 -7.93
N GLU A 251 0.52 5.88 -8.79
CA GLU A 251 0.34 5.32 -10.12
C GLU A 251 1.39 4.25 -10.40
N PHE A 252 0.95 3.19 -11.06
CA PHE A 252 1.80 2.10 -11.50
C PHE A 252 1.52 1.76 -12.94
N TYR A 253 2.60 1.50 -13.67
CA TYR A 253 2.55 1.03 -15.05
C TYR A 253 3.52 -0.14 -15.21
N GLN A 254 3.00 -1.25 -15.70
CA GLN A 254 3.81 -2.43 -15.95
C GLN A 254 3.59 -2.93 -17.36
N HIS A 255 4.69 -3.11 -18.09
CA HIS A 255 4.72 -3.70 -19.41
C HIS A 255 5.42 -5.05 -19.36
N ARG A 256 4.90 -6.02 -20.09
CA ARG A 256 5.47 -7.36 -20.23
C ARG A 256 5.48 -7.76 -21.71
N VAL A 257 6.59 -8.30 -22.15
CA VAL A 257 6.70 -9.02 -23.43
C VAL A 257 7.21 -10.41 -23.14
N GLU A 258 6.57 -11.41 -23.71
CA GLU A 258 6.94 -12.80 -23.52
C GLU A 258 6.84 -13.56 -24.83
N LEU A 259 7.88 -14.27 -25.20
CA LEU A 259 7.87 -15.29 -26.22
C LEU A 259 7.97 -16.65 -25.53
N ARG A 260 6.99 -17.51 -25.74
CA ARG A 260 6.95 -18.82 -25.09
C ARG A 260 6.51 -19.95 -26.03
N LYS A 261 6.95 -21.13 -25.70
CA LYS A 261 6.32 -22.38 -26.14
C LYS A 261 5.84 -23.12 -24.88
N LYS A 262 4.53 -23.24 -24.73
CA LYS A 262 3.89 -23.73 -23.53
C LYS A 262 4.50 -25.05 -23.04
N ASN A 263 4.83 -25.16 -21.76
CA ASN A 263 5.46 -26.29 -21.10
C ASN A 263 6.86 -26.69 -21.64
N LYS A 264 7.52 -25.83 -22.45
CA LYS A 264 8.84 -26.13 -22.99
C LYS A 264 9.87 -25.05 -22.63
N TRP A 265 9.61 -23.81 -22.99
CA TRP A 265 10.51 -22.69 -22.73
C TRP A 265 9.78 -21.35 -22.81
N PHE A 266 10.36 -20.33 -22.21
CA PHE A 266 9.94 -18.93 -22.36
C PHE A 266 11.14 -17.99 -22.26
N ILE A 267 10.98 -16.81 -22.89
CA ILE A 267 11.81 -15.63 -22.72
C ILE A 267 10.86 -14.50 -22.37
N ARG A 268 11.11 -13.82 -21.27
CA ARG A 268 10.25 -12.74 -20.76
C ARG A 268 11.08 -11.53 -20.41
N ALA A 269 10.60 -10.36 -20.79
CA ALA A 269 11.08 -9.08 -20.31
C ALA A 269 9.90 -8.26 -19.77
N TYR A 270 10.12 -7.53 -18.69
CA TYR A 270 9.10 -6.64 -18.13
C TYR A 270 9.74 -5.38 -17.54
N ARG A 271 8.92 -4.35 -17.42
CA ARG A 271 9.31 -3.11 -16.78
C ARG A 271 8.14 -2.60 -15.94
N THR A 272 8.42 -2.25 -14.69
CA THR A 272 7.49 -1.59 -13.78
C THR A 272 7.96 -0.17 -13.51
N ASN A 273 7.06 0.79 -13.62
CA ASN A 273 7.27 2.18 -13.24
C ASN A 273 6.28 2.55 -12.14
N GLU A 274 6.73 3.36 -11.21
CA GLU A 274 5.93 3.88 -10.12
C GLU A 274 6.04 5.40 -10.05
N ASN A 275 4.93 6.05 -9.71
CA ASN A 275 4.86 7.43 -9.29
C ASN A 275 4.16 7.45 -7.91
N ALA A 276 4.87 7.91 -6.89
CA ALA A 276 4.34 7.99 -5.53
C ALA A 276 3.23 9.05 -5.36
N GLY A 277 2.97 9.86 -6.38
CA GLY A 277 1.95 10.89 -6.36
C GLY A 277 2.16 11.92 -5.25
N ASP A 278 1.08 12.21 -4.53
CA ASP A 278 1.05 13.16 -3.41
C ASP A 278 1.12 12.45 -2.05
N SER A 279 1.71 11.26 -2.00
CA SER A 279 1.81 10.44 -0.77
C SER A 279 2.63 11.13 0.31
N TYR A 280 2.22 10.98 1.56
CA TYR A 280 2.91 11.60 2.70
C TYR A 280 2.80 10.76 3.97
N ASP A 281 3.69 11.04 4.92
CA ASP A 281 3.68 10.52 6.29
C ASP A 281 2.98 11.53 7.20
N PRO A 282 1.82 11.20 7.81
CA PRO A 282 1.11 12.08 8.74
C PRO A 282 1.92 12.46 9.98
N TYR A 283 2.75 11.55 10.48
CA TYR A 283 3.65 11.83 11.60
C TYR A 283 4.65 12.94 11.24
N ALA A 284 5.39 12.76 10.15
CA ALA A 284 6.33 13.77 9.67
C ALA A 284 5.63 15.09 9.30
N THR A 285 4.38 15.02 8.83
CA THR A 285 3.57 16.19 8.52
C THR A 285 3.23 16.97 9.79
N ALA A 286 2.82 16.30 10.86
CA ALA A 286 2.52 16.93 12.15
C ALA A 286 3.74 17.69 12.71
N LEU A 287 4.92 17.07 12.68
CA LEU A 287 6.15 17.70 13.12
C LEU A 287 6.49 18.95 12.29
N LYS A 288 6.36 18.87 10.96
CA LYS A 288 6.62 20.02 10.09
C LYS A 288 5.59 21.15 10.25
N LEU A 289 4.33 20.84 10.51
CA LEU A 289 3.31 21.83 10.80
C LEU A 289 3.63 22.57 12.10
N GLN A 290 4.04 21.85 13.15
CA GLN A 290 4.47 22.48 14.38
C GLN A 290 5.68 23.40 14.15
N ASP A 291 6.70 22.90 13.43
CA ASP A 291 7.92 23.67 13.17
C ASP A 291 7.67 24.92 12.31
N SER A 292 6.73 24.83 11.34
CA SER A 292 6.37 25.97 10.48
C SER A 292 5.67 27.11 11.23
N THR A 293 4.93 26.78 12.28
CA THR A 293 4.29 27.81 13.13
C THR A 293 5.31 28.44 14.07
N ARG A 294 6.11 27.61 14.73
CA ARG A 294 7.21 28.01 15.60
C ARG A 294 8.08 26.79 15.85
N ASN A 295 9.40 26.88 15.61
CA ASN A 295 10.29 25.76 15.93
C ASN A 295 10.25 25.40 17.42
N HIS A 296 10.61 24.17 17.75
CA HIS A 296 10.44 23.63 19.09
C HIS A 296 11.17 24.45 20.17
N GLU A 297 12.42 24.88 19.89
CA GLU A 297 13.22 25.68 20.81
C GLU A 297 12.55 27.02 21.14
N ASN A 298 12.09 27.75 20.13
CA ASN A 298 11.41 29.02 20.33
C ASN A 298 10.03 28.83 21.01
N TRP A 299 9.34 27.74 20.71
CA TRP A 299 8.08 27.42 21.38
C TRP A 299 8.32 27.16 22.87
N ALA A 300 9.27 26.31 23.22
CA ALA A 300 9.63 25.99 24.61
C ALA A 300 10.05 27.23 25.39
N ARG A 301 10.88 28.09 24.75
CA ARG A 301 11.35 29.35 25.36
C ARG A 301 10.17 30.29 25.67
N VAL A 302 9.26 30.48 24.74
CA VAL A 302 8.09 31.35 24.93
C VAL A 302 7.12 30.78 25.95
N TYR A 303 6.92 29.45 25.95
CA TYR A 303 6.10 28.79 26.95
C TYR A 303 6.71 28.91 28.36
N GLY A 304 8.01 28.69 28.48
CA GLY A 304 8.73 28.89 29.74
C GLY A 304 8.68 30.32 30.26
N GLN A 305 8.79 31.32 29.37
CA GLN A 305 8.63 32.72 29.74
C GLN A 305 7.22 33.01 30.27
N TYR A 306 6.19 32.57 29.52
CA TYR A 306 4.80 32.70 29.96
C TYR A 306 4.55 32.03 31.32
N TRP A 307 5.09 30.82 31.52
CA TRP A 307 5.00 30.13 32.80
C TRP A 307 5.59 30.95 33.93
N THR A 308 6.81 31.48 33.74
CA THR A 308 7.51 32.30 34.74
C THR A 308 6.73 33.57 35.07
N ASP A 309 6.23 34.29 34.09
CA ASP A 309 5.61 35.60 34.25
C ASP A 309 4.17 35.48 34.80
N SER A 310 3.45 34.41 34.46
CA SER A 310 2.00 34.33 34.72
C SER A 310 1.60 33.23 35.70
N ILE A 311 2.40 32.19 35.88
CA ILE A 311 2.00 31.01 36.66
C ILE A 311 2.91 30.77 37.86
N ALA A 312 4.23 30.84 37.71
CA ALA A 312 5.18 30.47 38.73
C ALA A 312 5.05 31.31 40.02
N SER A 313 4.61 32.58 39.90
CA SER A 313 4.35 33.44 41.03
C SER A 313 3.08 33.06 41.83
N GLN A 314 2.23 32.21 41.29
CA GLN A 314 1.01 31.71 41.92
C GLN A 314 1.20 30.34 42.58
N ILE A 315 2.38 29.71 42.38
CA ILE A 315 2.75 28.45 43.00
C ILE A 315 3.56 28.75 44.26
N GLU A 316 2.93 28.58 45.41
CA GLU A 316 3.58 28.73 46.75
C GLU A 316 4.41 27.51 47.15
#